data_2f0e2787d0ca8a28d09aec34aa148bdc
#
_entry.id   2f0e2787d0ca8a28d09aec34aa148bdc
#
_cell.length_a   1.000
_cell.length_b   1.000
_cell.length_c   1.000
_cell.angle_alpha   90.00
_cell.angle_beta   90.00
_cell.angle_gamma   90.00
#
_symmetry.space_group_name_H-M   'P 1'
#
loop_
_entity.id
_entity.type
_entity.pdbx_description
1 polymer ?
#
loop_
_entity_poly.entity_id
_entity_poly.type
_entity_poly.pdbx_seq_one_letter_code
_entity_poly.pdbx_strand_id
1 'polypeptide(L)'
;APGMNAAIRAVVRRALAKGLKVRGIRRGYHGLLKEEIIDMSARDVSDIIERGGTVLQTARCKTMRTEEGQQKAAAICKKYGIDGLVVIGGDGSFAGAQKLAALGINTVGVPGTIDLDIACTEYTIGFDTAVNTAMEAIDKVRDTSTSHERCSIIEVMGRGAGYIALWCGIANGAEDVLVPEKYDYDEQKLINNIIASRKA
;
A
#
# COMPACT_ATOMS: atom_id res chain seq x y z
N ALA A 1 0.42 -1.81 3.84
CA ALA A 1 1.77 -1.25 3.75
C ALA A 1 2.37 -1.11 5.15
N PRO A 2 3.67 -1.26 5.33
CA PRO A 2 4.34 -0.89 6.57
C PRO A 2 4.12 0.59 6.90
N GLY A 3 3.98 0.94 8.20
CA GLY A 3 3.74 2.31 8.62
C GLY A 3 2.27 2.76 8.63
N MET A 4 1.33 1.91 8.23
CA MET A 4 -0.10 2.23 8.28
C MET A 4 -0.56 2.59 9.70
N ASN A 5 -0.13 1.86 10.71
CA ASN A 5 -0.47 2.14 12.11
C ASN A 5 0.13 3.45 12.60
N ALA A 6 1.32 3.81 12.17
CA ALA A 6 1.92 5.11 12.50
C ALA A 6 1.10 6.26 11.91
N ALA A 7 0.64 6.13 10.66
CA ALA A 7 -0.23 7.11 10.03
C ALA A 7 -1.58 7.22 10.76
N ILE A 8 -2.24 6.10 11.08
CA ILE A 8 -3.49 6.08 11.86
C ILE A 8 -3.29 6.79 13.19
N ARG A 9 -2.23 6.45 13.92
CA ARG A 9 -1.92 7.08 15.21
C ARG A 9 -1.71 8.59 15.08
N ALA A 10 -0.97 9.03 14.08
CA ALA A 10 -0.71 10.44 13.85
C ALA A 10 -2.01 11.22 13.60
N VAL A 11 -2.88 10.70 12.75
CA VAL A 11 -4.19 11.27 12.45
C VAL A 11 -5.06 11.36 13.71
N VAL A 12 -5.22 10.23 14.42
CA VAL A 12 -6.08 10.16 15.60
C VAL A 12 -5.59 11.11 16.68
N ARG A 13 -4.30 11.04 17.04
CA ARG A 13 -3.75 11.90 18.09
C ARG A 13 -3.80 13.39 17.74
N ARG A 14 -3.54 13.74 16.48
CA ARG A 14 -3.58 15.13 16.05
C ARG A 14 -5.01 15.68 16.05
N ALA A 15 -5.98 14.89 15.59
CA ALA A 15 -7.38 15.28 15.60
C ALA A 15 -7.90 15.49 17.04
N LEU A 16 -7.62 14.54 17.94
CA LEU A 16 -7.98 14.66 19.36
C LEU A 16 -7.33 15.88 20.02
N ALA A 17 -6.06 16.17 19.74
CA ALA A 17 -5.38 17.35 20.24
C ALA A 17 -5.99 18.70 19.76
N LYS A 18 -6.73 18.65 18.65
CA LYS A 18 -7.52 19.77 18.13
C LYS A 18 -8.97 19.79 18.65
N GLY A 19 -9.33 18.92 19.59
CA GLY A 19 -10.68 18.81 20.14
C GLY A 19 -11.71 18.15 19.21
N LEU A 20 -11.25 17.49 18.14
CA LEU A 20 -12.13 16.77 17.21
C LEU A 20 -12.48 15.40 17.75
N LYS A 21 -13.69 14.94 17.48
CA LYS A 21 -14.08 13.53 17.67
C LYS A 21 -13.54 12.70 16.52
N VAL A 22 -13.02 11.53 16.83
CA VAL A 22 -12.41 10.64 15.83
C VAL A 22 -13.14 9.31 15.81
N ARG A 23 -13.45 8.85 14.60
CA ARG A 23 -14.01 7.54 14.35
C ARG A 23 -13.10 6.74 13.42
N GLY A 24 -12.85 5.50 13.79
CA GLY A 24 -12.15 4.54 12.95
C GLY A 24 -13.15 3.71 12.15
N ILE A 25 -12.91 3.58 10.86
CA ILE A 25 -13.69 2.70 9.99
C ILE A 25 -12.90 1.43 9.78
N ARG A 26 -13.38 0.31 10.30
CA ARG A 26 -12.73 -0.98 10.10
C ARG A 26 -12.93 -1.46 8.67
N ARG A 27 -11.92 -2.15 8.14
CA ARG A 27 -11.94 -2.76 6.80
C ARG A 27 -12.25 -1.78 5.65
N GLY A 28 -11.87 -0.51 5.81
CA GLY A 28 -11.98 0.52 4.78
C GLY A 28 -13.42 0.70 4.26
N TYR A 29 -13.59 0.89 2.96
CA TYR A 29 -14.91 1.11 2.36
C TYR A 29 -15.90 -0.06 2.54
N HIS A 30 -15.38 -1.29 2.64
CA HIS A 30 -16.25 -2.44 2.93
C HIS A 30 -16.93 -2.27 4.30
N GLY A 31 -16.15 -1.92 5.30
CA GLY A 31 -16.67 -1.68 6.64
C GLY A 31 -17.52 -0.42 6.74
N LEU A 32 -17.19 0.64 5.97
CA LEU A 32 -18.06 1.82 5.88
C LEU A 32 -19.48 1.42 5.42
N LEU A 33 -19.60 0.63 4.35
CA LEU A 33 -20.88 0.17 3.84
C LEU A 33 -21.64 -0.80 4.78
N LYS A 34 -20.91 -1.39 5.73
CA LYS A 34 -21.42 -2.26 6.80
C LYS A 34 -21.60 -1.56 8.14
N GLU A 35 -21.33 -0.26 8.17
CA GLU A 35 -21.39 0.58 9.39
C GLU A 35 -20.45 0.08 10.51
N GLU A 36 -19.30 -0.50 10.15
CA GLU A 36 -18.27 -0.95 11.11
C GLU A 36 -17.43 0.25 11.58
N ILE A 37 -18.08 1.16 12.26
CA ILE A 37 -17.54 2.44 12.71
C ILE A 37 -17.39 2.39 14.22
N ILE A 38 -16.20 2.72 14.71
CA ILE A 38 -15.87 2.73 16.14
C ILE A 38 -15.40 4.12 16.57
N ASP A 39 -15.78 4.57 17.74
CA ASP A 39 -15.18 5.76 18.35
C ASP A 39 -13.74 5.47 18.74
N MET A 40 -12.83 6.42 18.52
CA MET A 40 -11.42 6.27 18.82
C MET A 40 -10.92 7.29 19.83
N SER A 41 -10.20 6.80 20.80
CA SER A 41 -9.48 7.57 21.82
C SER A 41 -7.97 7.49 21.63
N ALA A 42 -7.22 8.27 22.39
CA ALA A 42 -5.76 8.21 22.38
C ALA A 42 -5.21 6.82 22.81
N ARG A 43 -5.98 6.07 23.61
CA ARG A 43 -5.62 4.74 24.09
C ARG A 43 -5.71 3.69 23.00
N ASP A 44 -6.66 3.82 22.08
CA ASP A 44 -6.85 2.85 20.98
C ASP A 44 -5.70 2.85 19.95
N VAL A 45 -4.89 3.89 20.00
CA VAL A 45 -3.70 4.03 19.14
C VAL A 45 -2.39 4.01 19.95
N SER A 46 -2.42 3.51 21.19
CA SER A 46 -1.21 3.29 21.99
C SER A 46 -0.47 2.06 21.48
N ASP A 47 0.87 2.13 21.50
CA ASP A 47 1.78 1.02 21.19
C ASP A 47 1.50 0.30 19.86
N ILE A 48 1.10 1.06 18.84
CA ILE A 48 0.82 0.52 17.51
C ILE A 48 1.83 0.95 16.44
N ILE A 49 2.74 1.89 16.72
CA ILE A 49 3.67 2.44 15.73
C ILE A 49 4.52 1.34 15.10
N GLU A 50 5.05 0.45 15.93
CA GLU A 50 5.96 -0.61 15.52
C GLU A 50 5.25 -1.87 15.03
N ARG A 51 3.92 -1.90 15.09
CA ARG A 51 3.16 -3.06 14.65
C ARG A 51 2.97 -3.04 13.15
N GLY A 52 3.28 -4.14 12.50
CA GLY A 52 2.98 -4.37 11.09
C GLY A 52 1.46 -4.45 10.83
N GLY A 53 1.09 -4.42 9.56
CA GLY A 53 -0.31 -4.41 9.15
C GLY A 53 -1.04 -3.12 9.51
N THR A 54 -2.33 -3.24 9.84
CA THR A 54 -3.16 -2.10 10.26
C THR A 54 -4.20 -2.52 11.29
N VAL A 55 -4.32 -1.77 12.38
CA VAL A 55 -5.29 -2.04 13.46
C VAL A 55 -6.74 -1.88 13.00
N LEU A 56 -6.99 -1.08 11.96
CA LEU A 56 -8.31 -0.91 11.38
C LEU A 56 -8.64 -1.98 10.34
N GLN A 57 -7.69 -2.85 10.00
CA GLN A 57 -7.84 -3.89 8.98
C GLN A 57 -8.08 -3.31 7.57
N THR A 58 -8.12 -4.15 6.57
CA THR A 58 -8.42 -3.79 5.18
C THR A 58 -9.30 -4.84 4.53
N ALA A 59 -10.09 -4.42 3.54
CA ALA A 59 -10.82 -5.33 2.66
C ALA A 59 -11.04 -4.70 1.29
N ARG A 60 -11.04 -5.52 0.25
CA ARG A 60 -11.46 -5.07 -1.08
C ARG A 60 -12.97 -4.83 -1.09
N CYS A 61 -13.42 -3.73 -1.69
CA CYS A 61 -14.82 -3.37 -1.79
C CYS A 61 -15.23 -3.14 -3.24
N LYS A 62 -15.78 -4.17 -3.88
CA LYS A 62 -16.26 -4.06 -5.28
C LYS A 62 -17.45 -3.11 -5.39
N THR A 63 -18.33 -3.10 -4.39
CA THR A 63 -19.53 -2.23 -4.34
C THR A 63 -19.18 -0.75 -4.40
N MET A 64 -18.01 -0.33 -3.88
CA MET A 64 -17.58 1.07 -3.95
C MET A 64 -17.25 1.53 -5.38
N ARG A 65 -17.16 0.63 -6.35
CA ARG A 65 -16.99 0.96 -7.76
C ARG A 65 -18.30 1.35 -8.46
N THR A 66 -19.46 1.08 -7.83
CA THR A 66 -20.78 1.42 -8.36
C THR A 66 -21.29 2.73 -7.77
N GLU A 67 -22.08 3.47 -8.53
CA GLU A 67 -22.69 4.73 -8.05
C GLU A 67 -23.59 4.50 -6.83
N GLU A 68 -24.36 3.43 -6.82
CA GLU A 68 -25.20 3.05 -5.68
C GLU A 68 -24.38 2.86 -4.40
N GLY A 69 -23.25 2.16 -4.49
CA GLY A 69 -22.33 1.97 -3.38
C GLY A 69 -21.71 3.27 -2.87
N GLN A 70 -21.35 4.17 -3.78
CA GLN A 70 -20.81 5.50 -3.44
C GLN A 70 -21.86 6.37 -2.74
N GLN A 71 -23.08 6.42 -3.27
CA GLN A 71 -24.20 7.15 -2.65
C GLN A 71 -24.54 6.59 -1.26
N LYS A 72 -24.57 5.27 -1.11
CA LYS A 72 -24.78 4.62 0.18
C LYS A 72 -23.66 4.99 1.17
N ALA A 73 -22.40 4.96 0.75
CA ALA A 73 -21.28 5.35 1.59
C ALA A 73 -21.37 6.81 2.05
N ALA A 74 -21.70 7.73 1.14
CA ALA A 74 -21.91 9.13 1.47
C ALA A 74 -23.10 9.33 2.44
N ALA A 75 -24.21 8.60 2.24
CA ALA A 75 -25.35 8.65 3.14
C ALA A 75 -24.99 8.15 4.55
N ILE A 76 -24.17 7.10 4.67
CA ILE A 76 -23.68 6.61 5.95
C ILE A 76 -22.78 7.64 6.63
N CYS A 77 -21.87 8.29 5.90
CA CYS A 77 -21.07 9.39 6.46
C CYS A 77 -21.96 10.49 7.07
N LYS A 78 -22.99 10.92 6.35
CA LYS A 78 -23.96 11.92 6.82
C LYS A 78 -24.75 11.41 8.04
N LYS A 79 -25.24 10.16 8.00
CA LYS A 79 -25.95 9.51 9.13
C LYS A 79 -25.14 9.53 10.42
N TYR A 80 -23.84 9.29 10.32
CA TYR A 80 -22.94 9.27 11.47
C TYR A 80 -22.34 10.64 11.81
N GLY A 81 -22.71 11.72 11.11
CA GLY A 81 -22.16 13.05 11.33
C GLY A 81 -20.65 13.11 11.12
N ILE A 82 -20.17 12.48 10.05
CA ILE A 82 -18.75 12.49 9.65
C ILE A 82 -18.54 13.71 8.76
N ASP A 83 -17.83 14.71 9.26
CA ASP A 83 -17.54 15.96 8.55
C ASP A 83 -16.41 15.80 7.50
N GLY A 84 -15.56 14.82 7.69
CA GLY A 84 -14.45 14.53 6.77
C GLY A 84 -13.82 13.17 7.00
N LEU A 85 -13.18 12.65 5.95
CA LEU A 85 -12.48 11.37 5.94
C LEU A 85 -10.99 11.59 5.67
N VAL A 86 -10.15 10.97 6.48
CA VAL A 86 -8.74 10.76 6.15
C VAL A 86 -8.60 9.35 5.61
N VAL A 87 -8.26 9.23 4.33
CA VAL A 87 -8.14 7.96 3.62
C VAL A 87 -6.67 7.60 3.50
N ILE A 88 -6.24 6.57 4.22
CA ILE A 88 -4.86 6.09 4.21
C ILE A 88 -4.81 4.85 3.31
N GLY A 89 -4.13 4.92 2.18
CA GLY A 89 -4.09 3.81 1.24
C GLY A 89 -3.43 4.16 -0.09
N GLY A 90 -3.62 3.31 -1.10
CA GLY A 90 -3.09 3.49 -2.45
C GLY A 90 -4.15 3.99 -3.44
N ASP A 91 -3.83 3.88 -4.73
CA ASP A 91 -4.62 4.37 -5.87
C ASP A 91 -6.12 4.04 -5.77
N GLY A 92 -6.47 2.78 -5.56
CA GLY A 92 -7.88 2.38 -5.44
C GLY A 92 -8.63 3.02 -4.28
N SER A 93 -7.93 3.33 -3.17
CA SER A 93 -8.51 4.04 -2.03
C SER A 93 -8.75 5.51 -2.36
N PHE A 94 -7.83 6.13 -3.09
CA PHE A 94 -7.95 7.53 -3.52
C PHE A 94 -9.01 7.73 -4.59
N ALA A 95 -9.13 6.78 -5.53
CA ALA A 95 -10.25 6.78 -6.49
C ALA A 95 -11.60 6.77 -5.76
N GLY A 96 -11.76 5.96 -4.70
CA GLY A 96 -12.95 5.95 -3.86
C GLY A 96 -13.14 7.27 -3.10
N ALA A 97 -12.08 7.85 -2.55
CA ALA A 97 -12.12 9.15 -1.87
C ALA A 97 -12.58 10.28 -2.80
N GLN A 98 -12.08 10.30 -4.03
CA GLN A 98 -12.48 11.26 -5.05
C GLN A 98 -13.99 11.19 -5.35
N LYS A 99 -14.55 9.97 -5.44
CA LYS A 99 -15.99 9.79 -5.63
C LYS A 99 -16.81 10.31 -4.45
N LEU A 100 -16.34 10.06 -3.22
CA LEU A 100 -17.01 10.61 -2.02
C LEU A 100 -16.89 12.13 -1.94
N ALA A 101 -15.76 12.69 -2.34
CA ALA A 101 -15.58 14.14 -2.43
C ALA A 101 -16.58 14.79 -3.40
N ALA A 102 -16.81 14.16 -4.56
CA ALA A 102 -17.82 14.60 -5.52
C ALA A 102 -19.27 14.55 -4.95
N LEU A 103 -19.52 13.70 -3.95
CA LEU A 103 -20.79 13.60 -3.23
C LEU A 103 -20.86 14.50 -1.97
N GLY A 104 -19.89 15.40 -1.82
CA GLY A 104 -19.87 16.41 -0.76
C GLY A 104 -19.30 15.93 0.57
N ILE A 105 -18.53 14.85 0.59
CA ILE A 105 -17.77 14.43 1.78
C ILE A 105 -16.35 14.95 1.68
N ASN A 106 -15.90 15.77 2.62
CA ASN A 106 -14.52 16.22 2.65
C ASN A 106 -13.56 15.05 2.79
N THR A 107 -12.56 14.96 1.93
CA THR A 107 -11.59 13.86 1.97
C THR A 107 -10.15 14.37 1.89
N VAL A 108 -9.27 13.74 2.65
CA VAL A 108 -7.82 13.95 2.59
C VAL A 108 -7.16 12.59 2.41
N GLY A 109 -6.28 12.47 1.40
CA GLY A 109 -5.52 11.25 1.13
C GLY A 109 -4.17 11.26 1.84
N VAL A 110 -3.78 10.11 2.41
CA VAL A 110 -2.44 9.85 2.92
C VAL A 110 -1.90 8.62 2.17
N PRO A 111 -0.83 8.76 1.36
CA PRO A 111 -0.35 7.67 0.50
C PRO A 111 0.33 6.59 1.34
N GLY A 112 -0.39 5.49 1.56
CA GLY A 112 0.06 4.30 2.28
C GLY A 112 0.02 3.06 1.37
N THR A 113 1.05 2.88 0.56
CA THR A 113 1.21 1.77 -0.39
C THR A 113 2.69 1.46 -0.58
N ILE A 114 2.99 0.22 -0.91
CA ILE A 114 4.36 -0.20 -1.27
C ILE A 114 4.65 -0.05 -2.77
N ASP A 115 3.64 0.21 -3.61
CA ASP A 115 3.76 0.17 -5.07
C ASP A 115 4.43 1.43 -5.66
N LEU A 116 4.47 2.54 -4.91
CA LEU A 116 4.99 3.85 -5.34
C LEU A 116 4.29 4.40 -6.61
N ASP A 117 3.05 4.00 -6.84
CA ASP A 117 2.26 4.29 -8.04
C ASP A 117 1.28 5.46 -7.88
N ILE A 118 1.50 6.33 -6.89
CA ILE A 118 0.65 7.50 -6.61
C ILE A 118 1.25 8.74 -7.25
N ALA A 119 0.51 9.35 -8.16
CA ALA A 119 0.89 10.63 -8.75
C ALA A 119 1.00 11.75 -7.70
N CYS A 120 1.84 12.74 -7.98
CA CYS A 120 2.06 13.92 -7.15
C CYS A 120 2.72 13.66 -5.78
N THR A 121 3.34 12.49 -5.60
CA THR A 121 4.22 12.23 -4.46
C THR A 121 5.47 11.49 -4.90
N GLU A 122 6.61 11.80 -4.32
CA GLU A 122 7.87 11.11 -4.60
C GLU A 122 7.98 9.79 -3.82
N TYR A 123 7.37 9.74 -2.64
CA TYR A 123 7.41 8.57 -1.76
C TYR A 123 6.04 8.27 -1.18
N THR A 124 5.82 6.98 -0.92
CA THR A 124 4.63 6.47 -0.24
C THR A 124 5.01 5.79 1.07
N ILE A 125 4.14 5.89 2.08
CA ILE A 125 4.35 5.23 3.37
C ILE A 125 4.40 3.72 3.15
N GLY A 126 5.55 3.13 3.43
CA GLY A 126 5.76 1.69 3.36
C GLY A 126 6.64 1.21 2.21
N PHE A 127 6.92 2.03 1.21
CA PHE A 127 7.77 1.66 0.07
C PHE A 127 9.19 1.29 0.52
N ASP A 128 9.90 2.19 1.21
CA ASP A 128 11.26 1.95 1.68
C ASP A 128 11.38 0.69 2.56
N THR A 129 10.44 0.52 3.48
CA THR A 129 10.42 -0.67 4.34
C THR A 129 10.22 -1.94 3.52
N ALA A 130 9.35 -1.90 2.51
CA ALA A 130 9.12 -3.04 1.62
C ALA A 130 10.37 -3.39 0.81
N VAL A 131 11.05 -2.38 0.26
CA VAL A 131 12.32 -2.56 -0.47
C VAL A 131 13.37 -3.18 0.43
N ASN A 132 13.60 -2.62 1.63
CA ASN A 132 14.60 -3.15 2.55
C ASN A 132 14.29 -4.61 2.98
N THR A 133 13.02 -4.91 3.24
CA THR A 133 12.59 -6.28 3.57
C THR A 133 12.84 -7.25 2.41
N ALA A 134 12.54 -6.82 1.20
CA ALA A 134 12.78 -7.64 0.00
C ALA A 134 14.29 -7.85 -0.24
N MET A 135 15.09 -6.80 -0.10
CA MET A 135 16.55 -6.88 -0.24
C MET A 135 17.16 -7.87 0.75
N GLU A 136 16.78 -7.82 2.03
CA GLU A 136 17.24 -8.77 3.04
C GLU A 136 16.86 -10.22 2.69
N ALA A 137 15.66 -10.43 2.18
CA ALA A 137 15.21 -11.75 1.76
C ALA A 137 15.97 -12.25 0.52
N ILE A 138 16.23 -11.37 -0.44
CA ILE A 138 16.99 -11.67 -1.67
C ILE A 138 18.42 -12.08 -1.33
N ASP A 139 19.10 -11.37 -0.44
CA ASP A 139 20.46 -11.70 0.00
C ASP A 139 20.53 -13.14 0.55
N LYS A 140 19.58 -13.52 1.39
CA LYS A 140 19.52 -14.88 1.95
C LYS A 140 19.30 -15.96 0.89
N VAL A 141 18.48 -15.66 -0.13
CA VAL A 141 18.27 -16.58 -1.27
C VAL A 141 19.53 -16.66 -2.12
N ARG A 142 20.20 -15.54 -2.35
CA ARG A 142 21.41 -15.43 -3.15
C ARG A 142 22.56 -16.27 -2.57
N ASP A 143 22.78 -16.23 -1.26
CA ASP A 143 23.79 -17.07 -0.58
C ASP A 143 23.59 -18.55 -0.90
N THR A 144 22.34 -19.01 -0.83
CA THR A 144 21.99 -20.40 -1.15
C THR A 144 22.17 -20.70 -2.64
N SER A 145 21.77 -19.79 -3.52
CA SER A 145 21.87 -19.95 -4.97
C SER A 145 23.32 -20.08 -5.41
N THR A 146 24.20 -19.21 -4.87
CA THR A 146 25.64 -19.24 -5.15
C THR A 146 26.27 -20.57 -4.71
N SER A 147 25.91 -21.06 -3.50
CA SER A 147 26.43 -22.32 -2.98
C SER A 147 26.05 -23.55 -3.79
N HIS A 148 24.94 -23.48 -4.51
CA HIS A 148 24.40 -24.58 -5.32
C HIS A 148 24.54 -24.38 -6.84
N GLU A 149 25.22 -23.32 -7.27
CA GLU A 149 25.36 -22.93 -8.69
C GLU A 149 23.98 -22.82 -9.39
N ARG A 150 23.00 -22.24 -8.71
CA ARG A 150 21.63 -22.10 -9.20
C ARG A 150 21.36 -20.68 -9.67
N CYS A 151 20.51 -20.53 -10.67
CA CYS A 151 19.84 -19.28 -11.00
C CYS A 151 18.51 -19.22 -10.24
N SER A 152 18.30 -18.19 -9.46
CA SER A 152 17.05 -17.95 -8.76
C SER A 152 16.26 -16.82 -9.43
N ILE A 153 15.00 -17.08 -9.71
CA ILE A 153 14.04 -16.07 -10.19
C ILE A 153 13.20 -15.66 -9.00
N ILE A 154 13.27 -14.38 -8.66
CA ILE A 154 12.59 -13.83 -7.47
C ILE A 154 11.50 -12.88 -7.91
N GLU A 155 10.26 -13.22 -7.59
CA GLU A 155 9.11 -12.34 -7.79
C GLU A 155 8.90 -11.47 -6.56
N VAL A 156 8.74 -10.16 -6.78
CA VAL A 156 8.40 -9.19 -5.75
C VAL A 156 7.05 -8.55 -6.05
N MET A 157 6.40 -8.01 -5.03
CA MET A 157 5.15 -7.26 -5.22
C MET A 157 5.39 -5.94 -5.95
N GLY A 158 4.34 -5.36 -6.49
CA GLY A 158 4.38 -4.08 -7.21
C GLY A 158 3.22 -3.93 -8.17
N ARG A 159 2.47 -5.01 -8.45
CA ARG A 159 1.33 -5.06 -9.38
C ARG A 159 1.75 -4.62 -10.80
N GLY A 160 1.34 -3.40 -11.21
CA GLY A 160 1.72 -2.82 -12.50
C GLY A 160 2.90 -1.85 -12.40
N ALA A 161 3.53 -1.74 -11.23
CA ALA A 161 4.67 -0.86 -10.97
C ALA A 161 5.91 -1.67 -10.62
N GLY A 162 6.98 -1.51 -11.38
CA GLY A 162 8.23 -2.24 -11.23
C GLY A 162 9.23 -1.64 -10.24
N TYR A 163 8.83 -0.68 -9.42
CA TYR A 163 9.77 0.05 -8.56
C TYR A 163 10.48 -0.84 -7.54
N ILE A 164 9.76 -1.73 -6.85
CA ILE A 164 10.39 -2.65 -5.88
C ILE A 164 11.38 -3.56 -6.60
N ALA A 165 10.99 -4.14 -7.74
CA ALA A 165 11.87 -5.00 -8.52
C ALA A 165 13.13 -4.27 -8.98
N LEU A 166 12.98 -3.03 -9.46
CA LEU A 166 14.09 -2.22 -9.94
C LEU A 166 15.08 -1.89 -8.81
N TRP A 167 14.57 -1.37 -7.68
CA TRP A 167 15.42 -1.03 -6.53
C TRP A 167 16.13 -2.24 -5.95
N CYS A 168 15.40 -3.34 -5.74
CA CYS A 168 15.99 -4.56 -5.21
C CYS A 168 16.98 -5.18 -6.18
N GLY A 169 16.66 -5.22 -7.48
CA GLY A 169 17.54 -5.79 -8.49
C GLY A 169 18.87 -5.05 -8.60
N ILE A 170 18.84 -3.71 -8.61
CA ILE A 170 20.07 -2.90 -8.63
C ILE A 170 20.86 -3.08 -7.34
N ALA A 171 20.20 -2.98 -6.20
CA ALA A 171 20.88 -3.02 -4.90
C ALA A 171 21.50 -4.38 -4.58
N ASN A 172 20.85 -5.48 -4.95
CA ASN A 172 21.35 -6.84 -4.76
C ASN A 172 22.21 -7.36 -5.94
N GLY A 173 22.40 -6.56 -7.00
CA GLY A 173 23.24 -6.94 -8.15
C GLY A 173 22.64 -8.10 -8.96
N ALA A 174 21.37 -8.03 -9.28
CA ALA A 174 20.71 -9.00 -10.15
C ALA A 174 21.25 -8.90 -11.59
N GLU A 175 21.41 -10.02 -12.26
CA GLU A 175 21.89 -10.09 -13.65
C GLU A 175 20.85 -9.49 -14.63
N ASP A 176 19.57 -9.61 -14.28
CA ASP A 176 18.50 -9.01 -15.05
C ASP A 176 17.34 -8.58 -14.14
N VAL A 177 16.60 -7.54 -14.54
CA VAL A 177 15.46 -7.01 -13.79
C VAL A 177 14.28 -6.79 -14.73
N LEU A 178 13.21 -7.55 -14.54
CA LEU A 178 12.01 -7.44 -15.32
C LEU A 178 11.04 -6.47 -14.66
N VAL A 179 10.81 -5.34 -15.31
CA VAL A 179 9.85 -4.31 -14.85
C VAL A 179 8.72 -4.15 -15.86
N PRO A 180 7.45 -4.11 -15.42
CA PRO A 180 6.30 -4.05 -16.32
C PRO A 180 6.36 -2.90 -17.33
N GLU A 181 6.96 -1.78 -16.94
CA GLU A 181 7.02 -0.55 -17.74
C GLU A 181 7.97 -0.67 -18.98
N LYS A 182 8.89 -1.63 -18.96
CA LYS A 182 9.91 -1.78 -19.99
C LYS A 182 10.02 -3.19 -20.54
N TYR A 183 9.18 -4.10 -20.11
CA TYR A 183 9.27 -5.49 -20.53
C TYR A 183 8.63 -5.67 -21.92
N ASP A 184 9.44 -6.00 -22.89
CA ASP A 184 9.05 -6.25 -24.28
C ASP A 184 8.76 -7.73 -24.60
N TYR A 185 8.77 -8.59 -23.57
CA TYR A 185 8.54 -10.05 -23.66
C TYR A 185 9.52 -10.80 -24.61
N ASP A 186 10.73 -10.28 -24.79
CA ASP A 186 11.79 -11.02 -25.51
C ASP A 186 12.41 -12.08 -24.59
N GLU A 187 11.71 -13.21 -24.50
CA GLU A 187 12.12 -14.36 -23.68
C GLU A 187 13.48 -14.91 -24.11
N GLN A 188 13.78 -14.94 -25.43
CA GLN A 188 15.05 -15.47 -25.93
C GLN A 188 16.23 -14.59 -25.52
N LYS A 189 16.05 -13.28 -25.51
CA LYS A 189 17.06 -12.33 -25.01
C LYS A 189 17.33 -12.55 -23.53
N LEU A 190 16.30 -12.70 -22.72
CA LEU A 190 16.44 -13.01 -21.29
C LEU A 190 17.22 -14.30 -21.04
N ILE A 191 16.87 -15.38 -21.74
CA ILE A 191 17.55 -16.67 -21.64
C ILE A 191 19.03 -16.51 -22.03
N ASN A 192 19.33 -15.79 -23.12
CA ASN A 192 20.70 -15.57 -23.56
C ASN A 192 21.52 -14.78 -22.53
N ASN A 193 20.93 -13.77 -21.88
CA ASN A 193 21.56 -13.00 -20.81
C ASN A 193 21.90 -13.91 -19.61
N ILE A 194 20.97 -14.74 -19.16
CA ILE A 194 21.17 -15.68 -18.05
C ILE A 194 22.31 -16.67 -18.38
N ILE A 195 22.34 -17.20 -19.61
CA ILE A 195 23.39 -18.12 -20.04
C ILE A 195 24.76 -17.43 -20.12
N ALA A 196 24.80 -16.19 -20.57
CA ALA A 196 26.04 -15.42 -20.67
C ALA A 196 26.59 -15.12 -19.27
N SER A 197 25.75 -14.68 -18.33
CA SER A 197 26.16 -14.38 -16.96
C SER A 197 26.72 -15.61 -16.23
N ARG A 198 26.20 -16.81 -16.53
CA ARG A 198 26.71 -18.05 -15.94
C ARG A 198 28.12 -18.44 -16.44
N LYS A 199 28.52 -17.94 -17.62
CA LYS A 199 29.82 -18.28 -18.24
C LYS A 199 30.92 -17.30 -17.88
N ALA A 200 30.55 -16.12 -17.37
CA ALA A 200 31.47 -15.08 -16.93
C ALA A 200 31.94 -15.33 -15.49
#